data_c11dbdbdbc472133a204c0c139782389
#
_entry.id   c11dbdbdbc472133a204c0c139782389
#
_cell.length_a   1.000
_cell.length_b   1.000
_cell.length_c   1.000
_cell.angle_alpha   90.00
_cell.angle_beta   90.00
_cell.angle_gamma   90.00
#
_symmetry.space_group_name_H-M   'P 1'
#
loop_
_entity.id
_entity.type
_entity.pdbx_description
1 polymer ?
#
loop_
_entity_poly.entity_id
_entity_poly.type
_entity_poly.pdbx_seq_one_letter_code
_entity_poly.pdbx_strand_id
1 'polypeptide(L)'
;GGHNGREETTTFTLIPMVKEQLEIPLIAAGGIATGRGMLAAMVLGADGVQVGSRFVASEEASSHRALKELAPVRMLKNKFFESVIQLYTTNPTKEDLIKHLGRARAKRGMFEGDLEEGELEIGQIAGLIHDIKPAAQILKDMIDEFEKAKKEIDNL
;
A
#
# COMPACT_ATOMS: atom_id res chain seq x y z
N GLY A 1 -4.73 -5.54 -4.37
CA GLY A 1 -4.68 -4.32 -3.83
C GLY A 1 -3.38 -3.67 -3.47
N GLY A 2 -2.41 -4.33 -2.86
CA GLY A 2 -1.14 -3.73 -2.47
C GLY A 2 -0.13 -3.66 -3.62
N HIS A 3 1.12 -3.32 -3.30
CA HIS A 3 2.21 -3.25 -4.27
C HIS A 3 2.57 -4.62 -4.89
N ASN A 4 2.26 -5.72 -4.21
CA ASN A 4 2.54 -7.08 -4.65
C ASN A 4 1.45 -7.71 -5.53
N GLY A 5 0.34 -7.00 -5.79
CA GLY A 5 -0.75 -7.52 -6.60
C GLY A 5 -0.36 -7.64 -8.08
N ARG A 6 -0.37 -8.86 -8.61
CA ARG A 6 -0.25 -9.11 -10.05
C ARG A 6 -1.58 -9.03 -10.77
N GLU A 7 -2.65 -9.29 -10.03
CA GLU A 7 -4.01 -9.28 -10.51
C GLU A 7 -4.56 -7.85 -10.59
N GLU A 8 -5.35 -7.56 -11.59
CA GLU A 8 -6.02 -6.28 -11.76
C GLU A 8 -7.32 -6.18 -10.97
N THR A 9 -7.72 -7.25 -10.29
CA THR A 9 -8.94 -7.29 -9.48
C THR A 9 -8.84 -6.32 -8.31
N THR A 10 -9.77 -5.39 -8.25
CA THR A 10 -9.81 -4.38 -7.19
C THR A 10 -10.30 -4.98 -5.87
N THR A 11 -9.95 -4.35 -4.76
CA THR A 11 -10.44 -4.71 -3.42
C THR A 11 -11.96 -4.73 -3.38
N PHE A 12 -12.62 -3.83 -4.11
CA PHE A 12 -14.08 -3.72 -4.19
C PHE A 12 -14.75 -4.97 -4.78
N THR A 13 -14.11 -5.64 -5.73
CA THR A 13 -14.60 -6.88 -6.34
C THR A 13 -14.09 -8.13 -5.62
N LEU A 14 -12.82 -8.10 -5.18
CA LEU A 14 -12.15 -9.26 -4.61
C LEU A 14 -12.77 -9.68 -3.27
N ILE A 15 -13.07 -8.73 -2.39
CA ILE A 15 -13.61 -9.04 -1.05
C ILE A 15 -14.90 -9.84 -1.13
N PRO A 16 -15.97 -9.40 -1.84
CA PRO A 16 -17.21 -10.17 -1.91
C PRO A 16 -17.01 -11.52 -2.60
N MET A 17 -16.22 -11.59 -3.69
CA MET A 17 -15.94 -12.87 -4.37
C MET A 17 -15.30 -13.91 -3.44
N VAL A 18 -14.35 -13.48 -2.60
CA VAL A 18 -13.67 -14.38 -1.66
C VAL A 18 -14.60 -14.73 -0.50
N LYS A 19 -15.34 -13.75 0.02
CA LYS A 19 -16.28 -13.96 1.14
C LYS A 19 -17.36 -14.98 0.84
N GLU A 20 -17.88 -15.00 -0.38
CA GLU A 20 -18.87 -16.00 -0.82
C GLU A 20 -18.38 -17.45 -0.73
N GLN A 21 -17.07 -17.67 -0.70
CA GLN A 21 -16.45 -19.00 -0.71
C GLN A 21 -15.80 -19.38 0.63
N LEU A 22 -15.78 -18.47 1.60
CA LEU A 22 -15.10 -18.69 2.88
C LEU A 22 -16.06 -18.59 4.06
N GLU A 23 -16.00 -19.60 4.94
CA GLU A 23 -16.67 -19.57 6.25
C GLU A 23 -15.80 -19.05 7.39
N ILE A 24 -14.49 -18.87 7.13
CA ILE A 24 -13.54 -18.34 8.10
C ILE A 24 -13.48 -16.80 8.03
N PRO A 25 -12.98 -16.12 9.08
CA PRO A 25 -12.79 -14.67 9.06
C PRO A 25 -11.91 -14.21 7.91
N LEU A 26 -12.36 -13.16 7.20
CA LEU A 26 -11.66 -12.56 6.06
C LEU A 26 -11.05 -11.22 6.46
N ILE A 27 -9.73 -11.09 6.32
CA ILE A 27 -9.00 -9.83 6.55
C ILE A 27 -8.68 -9.19 5.21
N ALA A 28 -9.25 -8.01 4.96
CA ALA A 28 -8.98 -7.25 3.73
C ALA A 28 -7.65 -6.50 3.82
N ALA A 29 -6.80 -6.66 2.81
CA ALA A 29 -5.50 -6.00 2.70
C ALA A 29 -5.32 -5.30 1.36
N GLY A 30 -4.72 -4.11 1.39
CA GLY A 30 -4.44 -3.30 0.20
C GLY A 30 -5.52 -2.27 -0.13
N GLY A 31 -5.08 -1.05 -0.42
CA GLY A 31 -5.98 0.06 -0.76
C GLY A 31 -6.72 0.67 0.43
N ILE A 32 -6.33 0.38 1.67
CA ILE A 32 -7.00 0.85 2.89
C ILE A 32 -6.01 1.67 3.73
N ALA A 33 -6.37 2.94 4.03
CA ALA A 33 -5.56 3.83 4.88
C ALA A 33 -6.43 4.76 5.75
N THR A 34 -7.74 4.68 5.64
CA THR A 34 -8.70 5.59 6.29
C THR A 34 -9.80 4.78 6.98
N GLY A 35 -10.47 5.38 7.96
CA GLY A 35 -11.63 4.76 8.63
C GLY A 35 -12.78 4.51 7.67
N ARG A 36 -12.99 5.41 6.71
CA ARG A 36 -14.00 5.23 5.64
C ARG A 36 -13.66 4.04 4.74
N GLY A 37 -12.37 3.86 4.39
CA GLY A 37 -11.91 2.69 3.64
C GLY A 37 -12.06 1.39 4.42
N MET A 38 -11.84 1.42 5.74
CA MET A 38 -12.08 0.28 6.63
C MET A 38 -13.57 -0.10 6.65
N LEU A 39 -14.46 0.88 6.81
CA LEU A 39 -15.90 0.65 6.78
C LEU A 39 -16.35 0.04 5.44
N ALA A 40 -15.86 0.58 4.31
CA ALA A 40 -16.19 0.05 2.98
C ALA A 40 -15.75 -1.42 2.83
N ALA A 41 -14.56 -1.79 3.30
CA ALA A 41 -14.10 -3.18 3.28
C ALA A 41 -15.00 -4.10 4.11
N MET A 42 -15.43 -3.65 5.29
CA MET A 42 -16.33 -4.42 6.16
C MET A 42 -17.74 -4.56 5.57
N VAL A 43 -18.27 -3.50 4.93
CA VAL A 43 -19.55 -3.56 4.20
C VAL A 43 -19.49 -4.56 3.03
N LEU A 44 -18.34 -4.71 2.37
CA LEU A 44 -18.11 -5.70 1.32
C LEU A 44 -17.97 -7.14 1.85
N GLY A 45 -17.91 -7.34 3.18
CA GLY A 45 -17.87 -8.65 3.81
C GLY A 45 -16.55 -9.02 4.51
N ALA A 46 -15.60 -8.10 4.62
CA ALA A 46 -14.41 -8.35 5.42
C ALA A 46 -14.73 -8.28 6.93
N ASP A 47 -14.12 -9.15 7.72
CA ASP A 47 -14.24 -9.17 9.17
C ASP A 47 -13.19 -8.26 9.86
N GLY A 48 -12.20 -7.79 9.10
CA GLY A 48 -11.16 -6.86 9.54
C GLY A 48 -10.31 -6.36 8.40
N VAL A 49 -9.34 -5.50 8.71
CA VAL A 49 -8.44 -4.89 7.71
C VAL A 49 -6.98 -4.99 8.13
N GLN A 50 -6.09 -5.15 7.13
CA GLN A 50 -4.65 -5.02 7.30
C GLN A 50 -4.18 -3.75 6.59
N VAL A 51 -3.55 -2.85 7.33
CA VAL A 51 -3.10 -1.55 6.85
C VAL A 51 -1.58 -1.49 6.86
N GLY A 52 -0.97 -1.31 5.70
CA GLY A 52 0.49 -1.21 5.53
C GLY A 52 0.95 0.23 5.31
N SER A 53 0.71 0.80 4.12
CA SER A 53 1.28 2.08 3.67
C SER A 53 1.01 3.24 4.63
N ARG A 54 -0.15 3.30 5.28
CA ARG A 54 -0.45 4.33 6.28
C ARG A 54 0.51 4.29 7.46
N PHE A 55 0.85 3.08 7.94
CA PHE A 55 1.80 2.91 9.04
C PHE A 55 3.27 2.98 8.62
N VAL A 56 3.59 2.79 7.34
CA VAL A 56 4.91 3.16 6.80
C VAL A 56 5.17 4.65 6.99
N ALA A 57 4.14 5.50 6.90
CA ALA A 57 4.20 6.94 7.14
C ALA A 57 3.93 7.32 8.62
N SER A 58 4.15 6.41 9.58
CA SER A 58 4.14 6.75 11.01
C SER A 58 5.53 7.19 11.49
N GLU A 59 5.57 7.91 12.60
CA GLU A 59 6.82 8.36 13.23
C GLU A 59 7.69 7.18 13.66
N GLU A 60 7.06 6.10 14.16
CA GLU A 60 7.72 4.92 14.69
C GLU A 60 8.19 3.93 13.62
N ALA A 61 7.75 4.10 12.36
CA ALA A 61 8.16 3.18 11.30
C ALA A 61 9.67 3.27 11.04
N SER A 62 10.31 2.13 10.86
CA SER A 62 11.74 2.02 10.56
C SER A 62 12.11 2.48 9.13
N SER A 63 11.13 2.83 8.29
CA SER A 63 11.37 3.36 6.95
C SER A 63 12.05 4.73 7.00
N HIS A 64 12.94 4.99 6.05
CA HIS A 64 13.63 6.26 5.95
C HIS A 64 12.64 7.43 5.78
N ARG A 65 12.93 8.59 6.41
CA ARG A 65 12.04 9.76 6.40
C ARG A 65 11.67 10.22 4.99
N ALA A 66 12.62 10.20 4.07
CA ALA A 66 12.39 10.58 2.68
C ALA A 66 11.30 9.73 1.99
N LEU A 67 11.19 8.42 2.30
CA LEU A 67 10.10 7.57 1.81
C LEU A 67 8.74 8.00 2.36
N LYS A 68 8.70 8.50 3.60
CA LYS A 68 7.46 8.95 4.26
C LYS A 68 6.91 10.24 3.63
N GLU A 69 7.78 11.08 3.08
CA GLU A 69 7.44 12.38 2.51
C GLU A 69 7.03 12.30 1.02
N LEU A 70 7.20 11.14 0.40
CA LEU A 70 6.90 10.96 -1.01
C LEU A 70 5.45 10.52 -1.22
N ALA A 71 4.76 11.20 -2.15
CA ALA A 71 3.44 10.78 -2.62
C ALA A 71 3.61 9.58 -3.58
N PRO A 72 3.09 8.40 -3.26
CA PRO A 72 3.57 7.18 -3.86
C PRO A 72 2.65 6.57 -4.90
N VAL A 73 3.26 6.00 -5.88
CA VAL A 73 2.74 5.04 -6.84
C VAL A 73 3.43 3.70 -6.59
N ARG A 74 2.91 2.57 -7.07
CA ARG A 74 3.39 1.19 -6.85
C ARG A 74 4.91 1.02 -6.78
N MET A 75 5.65 1.78 -7.57
CA MET A 75 7.08 2.05 -7.45
C MET A 75 7.28 3.52 -7.78
N LEU A 76 8.04 4.25 -6.97
CA LEU A 76 8.36 5.64 -7.26
C LEU A 76 9.15 5.74 -8.57
N LYS A 77 8.80 6.73 -9.38
CA LYS A 77 9.52 7.04 -10.60
C LYS A 77 10.83 7.72 -10.24
N ASN A 78 11.90 6.94 -10.21
CA ASN A 78 13.27 7.36 -9.99
C ASN A 78 14.18 6.82 -11.09
N LYS A 79 15.48 7.04 -11.02
CA LYS A 79 16.43 6.54 -12.03
C LYS A 79 16.38 5.01 -12.16
N PHE A 80 16.21 4.32 -11.03
CA PHE A 80 16.06 2.86 -11.06
C PHE A 80 14.81 2.43 -11.82
N PHE A 81 13.65 3.05 -11.54
CA PHE A 81 12.41 2.78 -12.28
C PHE A 81 12.59 3.02 -13.78
N GLU A 82 13.20 4.14 -14.18
CA GLU A 82 13.46 4.46 -15.60
C GLU A 82 14.36 3.41 -16.25
N SER A 83 15.39 2.95 -15.54
CA SER A 83 16.28 1.89 -16.03
C SER A 83 15.56 0.55 -16.21
N VAL A 84 14.62 0.23 -15.33
CA VAL A 84 13.77 -0.97 -15.45
C VAL A 84 12.85 -0.86 -16.67
N ILE A 85 12.17 0.27 -16.85
CA ILE A 85 11.32 0.51 -18.04
C ILE A 85 12.13 0.38 -19.31
N GLN A 86 13.32 0.99 -19.36
CA GLN A 86 14.20 0.90 -20.52
C GLN A 86 14.65 -0.55 -20.80
N LEU A 87 14.95 -1.32 -19.77
CA LEU A 87 15.28 -2.73 -19.91
C LEU A 87 14.12 -3.53 -20.54
N TYR A 88 12.88 -3.27 -20.12
CA TYR A 88 11.70 -3.93 -20.70
C TYR A 88 11.52 -3.68 -22.21
N THR A 89 12.02 -2.57 -22.75
CA THR A 89 11.96 -2.30 -24.19
C THR A 89 12.84 -3.24 -25.02
N THR A 90 13.82 -3.89 -24.38
CA THR A 90 14.74 -4.85 -25.04
C THR A 90 14.23 -6.30 -24.99
N ASN A 91 13.02 -6.54 -24.49
CA ASN A 91 12.46 -7.88 -24.28
C ASN A 91 13.40 -8.79 -23.45
N PRO A 92 13.71 -8.41 -22.19
CA PRO A 92 14.75 -9.02 -21.39
C PRO A 92 14.39 -10.45 -20.98
N THR A 93 15.41 -11.29 -20.82
CA THR A 93 15.27 -12.60 -20.20
C THR A 93 15.06 -12.47 -18.70
N LYS A 94 14.62 -13.56 -18.04
CA LYS A 94 14.50 -13.60 -16.57
C LYS A 94 15.85 -13.34 -15.89
N GLU A 95 16.92 -13.85 -16.47
CA GLU A 95 18.30 -13.67 -16.00
C GLU A 95 18.73 -12.21 -16.07
N ASP A 96 18.40 -11.51 -17.16
CA ASP A 96 18.67 -10.07 -17.31
C ASP A 96 17.93 -9.25 -16.24
N LEU A 97 16.67 -9.58 -15.98
CA LEU A 97 15.87 -8.93 -14.94
C LEU A 97 16.48 -9.15 -13.55
N ILE A 98 16.82 -10.40 -13.21
CA ILE A 98 17.45 -10.72 -11.90
C ILE A 98 18.78 -9.97 -11.73
N LYS A 99 19.60 -9.92 -12.79
CA LYS A 99 20.88 -9.22 -12.78
C LYS A 99 20.69 -7.71 -12.60
N HIS A 100 19.72 -7.12 -13.28
CA HIS A 100 19.42 -5.69 -13.21
C HIS A 100 18.84 -5.28 -11.86
N LEU A 101 17.89 -6.05 -11.33
CA LEU A 101 17.31 -5.85 -10.00
C LEU A 101 18.40 -5.92 -8.91
N GLY A 102 19.37 -6.81 -9.07
CA GLY A 102 20.45 -6.99 -8.09
C GLY A 102 19.95 -7.48 -6.73
N ARG A 103 20.78 -7.27 -5.69
CA ARG A 103 20.42 -7.60 -4.30
C ARG A 103 20.26 -6.33 -3.47
N ALA A 104 19.32 -6.37 -2.52
CA ALA A 104 19.12 -5.35 -1.50
C ALA A 104 18.70 -3.95 -2.00
N ARG A 105 18.16 -3.79 -3.22
CA ARG A 105 17.67 -2.49 -3.71
C ARG A 105 16.50 -1.96 -2.88
N ALA A 106 15.57 -2.80 -2.48
CA ALA A 106 14.49 -2.43 -1.56
C ALA A 106 15.05 -1.94 -0.21
N LYS A 107 16.10 -2.59 0.32
CA LYS A 107 16.77 -2.13 1.54
C LYS A 107 17.37 -0.73 1.34
N ARG A 108 18.07 -0.50 0.24
CA ARG A 108 18.65 0.82 -0.09
C ARG A 108 17.57 1.91 -0.16
N GLY A 109 16.46 1.65 -0.84
CA GLY A 109 15.35 2.60 -0.94
C GLY A 109 14.63 2.80 0.39
N MET A 110 14.12 1.73 0.98
CA MET A 110 13.22 1.82 2.13
C MET A 110 13.91 2.18 3.45
N PHE A 111 15.13 1.71 3.68
CA PHE A 111 15.82 1.88 4.96
C PHE A 111 17.03 2.80 4.90
N GLU A 112 17.73 2.89 3.76
CA GLU A 112 18.89 3.76 3.59
C GLU A 112 18.53 5.09 2.92
N GLY A 113 17.31 5.21 2.35
CA GLY A 113 16.77 6.43 1.78
C GLY A 113 17.39 6.82 0.42
N ASP A 114 17.91 5.84 -0.33
CA ASP A 114 18.40 6.07 -1.69
C ASP A 114 17.21 6.27 -2.64
N LEU A 115 16.85 7.52 -2.86
CA LEU A 115 15.70 7.89 -3.70
C LEU A 115 15.97 7.76 -5.20
N GLU A 116 17.23 7.63 -5.62
CA GLU A 116 17.60 7.56 -7.03
C GLU A 116 17.72 6.12 -7.52
N GLU A 117 18.45 5.30 -6.79
CA GLU A 117 18.81 3.94 -7.18
C GLU A 117 18.15 2.86 -6.31
N GLY A 118 17.44 3.25 -5.25
CA GLY A 118 16.69 2.34 -4.41
C GLY A 118 15.37 1.91 -5.06
N GLU A 119 14.92 0.69 -4.77
CA GLU A 119 13.57 0.24 -5.07
C GLU A 119 12.64 0.72 -3.98
N LEU A 120 11.66 1.55 -4.36
CA LEU A 120 10.74 2.23 -3.45
C LEU A 120 9.33 1.69 -3.67
N GLU A 121 9.03 0.58 -3.02
CA GLU A 121 7.72 -0.08 -3.11
C GLU A 121 6.74 0.50 -2.11
N ILE A 122 5.55 0.88 -2.60
CA ILE A 122 4.48 1.36 -1.74
C ILE A 122 3.12 1.12 -2.38
N GLY A 123 2.07 0.94 -1.56
CA GLY A 123 0.71 0.71 -2.05
C GLY A 123 0.09 1.95 -2.67
N GLN A 124 -0.83 1.77 -3.63
CA GLN A 124 -1.54 2.86 -4.32
C GLN A 124 -2.25 3.83 -3.37
N ILE A 125 -2.69 3.35 -2.20
CA ILE A 125 -3.38 4.15 -1.19
C ILE A 125 -2.52 5.29 -0.63
N ALA A 126 -1.23 5.21 -0.82
CA ALA A 126 -0.32 6.24 -0.32
C ALA A 126 -0.58 7.62 -0.95
N GLY A 127 -1.22 7.68 -2.13
CA GLY A 127 -1.74 8.94 -2.71
C GLY A 127 -2.76 9.68 -1.83
N LEU A 128 -3.33 9.02 -0.81
CA LEU A 128 -4.21 9.64 0.19
C LEU A 128 -3.51 9.94 1.52
N ILE A 129 -2.21 9.66 1.63
CA ILE A 129 -1.44 9.90 2.86
C ILE A 129 -0.68 11.22 2.70
N HIS A 130 -1.04 12.23 3.47
CA HIS A 130 -0.50 13.59 3.36
C HIS A 130 0.24 14.05 4.61
N ASP A 131 0.36 13.18 5.62
CA ASP A 131 0.99 13.49 6.89
C ASP A 131 1.77 12.31 7.49
N ILE A 132 2.67 12.63 8.39
CA ILE A 132 3.39 11.68 9.25
C ILE A 132 2.92 11.95 10.66
N LYS A 133 2.41 10.93 11.34
CA LYS A 133 1.86 11.02 12.70
C LYS A 133 2.34 9.84 13.54
N PRO A 134 2.28 9.95 14.88
CA PRO A 134 2.42 8.79 15.76
C PRO A 134 1.43 7.69 15.38
N ALA A 135 1.86 6.43 15.42
CA ALA A 135 1.01 5.28 15.07
C ALA A 135 -0.28 5.23 15.91
N ALA A 136 -0.20 5.60 17.19
CA ALA A 136 -1.37 5.70 18.07
C ALA A 136 -2.39 6.75 17.56
N GLN A 137 -1.92 7.89 17.06
CA GLN A 137 -2.81 8.92 16.49
C GLN A 137 -3.44 8.45 15.18
N ILE A 138 -2.68 7.76 14.33
CA ILE A 138 -3.20 7.17 13.09
C ILE A 138 -4.35 6.20 13.42
N LEU A 139 -4.14 5.33 14.40
CA LEU A 139 -5.16 4.37 14.81
C LEU A 139 -6.42 5.07 15.33
N LYS A 140 -6.24 6.08 16.18
CA LYS A 140 -7.35 6.87 16.70
C LYS A 140 -8.13 7.57 15.58
N ASP A 141 -7.43 8.25 14.68
CA ASP A 141 -8.05 8.97 13.56
C ASP A 141 -8.86 8.00 12.66
N MET A 142 -8.34 6.81 12.41
CA MET A 142 -9.03 5.79 11.61
C MET A 142 -10.30 5.29 12.31
N ILE A 143 -10.27 5.07 13.62
CA ILE A 143 -11.45 4.63 14.38
C ILE A 143 -12.50 5.76 14.45
N ASP A 144 -12.08 6.99 14.74
CA ASP A 144 -12.98 8.14 14.81
C ASP A 144 -13.67 8.38 13.45
N GLU A 145 -12.91 8.28 12.34
CA GLU A 145 -13.45 8.41 10.99
C GLU A 145 -14.39 7.25 10.63
N PHE A 146 -14.07 6.02 11.04
CA PHE A 146 -14.94 4.86 10.85
C PHE A 146 -16.29 5.08 11.52
N GLU A 147 -16.33 5.46 12.80
CA GLU A 147 -17.56 5.70 13.54
C GLU A 147 -18.37 6.86 12.96
N LYS A 148 -17.68 7.92 12.50
CA LYS A 148 -18.33 9.03 11.81
C LYS A 148 -18.96 8.57 10.49
N ALA A 149 -18.23 7.84 9.66
CA ALA A 149 -18.72 7.36 8.38
C ALA A 149 -19.90 6.39 8.54
N LYS A 150 -19.88 5.54 9.58
CA LYS A 150 -20.99 4.65 9.91
C LYS A 150 -22.27 5.42 10.20
N LYS A 151 -22.20 6.46 11.04
CA LYS A 151 -23.35 7.32 11.33
C LYS A 151 -23.87 8.09 10.10
N GLU A 152 -22.98 8.47 9.17
CA GLU A 152 -23.38 9.12 7.92
C GLU A 152 -24.20 8.17 7.03
N ILE A 153 -23.83 6.89 6.97
CA ILE A 153 -24.56 5.88 6.20
C ILE A 153 -25.91 5.55 6.84
N ASP A 154 -25.97 5.48 8.17
CA ASP A 154 -27.22 5.22 8.89
C ASP A 154 -28.31 6.28 8.62
N ASN A 155 -27.94 7.44 8.08
CA ASN A 155 -28.84 8.54 7.74
C ASN A 155 -29.20 8.63 6.23
N LEU A 156 -28.75 7.66 5.40
CA LEU A 156 -29.11 7.54 3.98
C LEU A 156 -30.37 6.71 3.79
#